data_d6a1e3d13a7d40bcc23ea985e2637883
#
_entry.id   d6a1e3d13a7d40bcc23ea985e2637883
#
_cell.length_a   1.000
_cell.length_b   1.000
_cell.length_c   1.000
_cell.angle_alpha   90.00
_cell.angle_beta   90.00
_cell.angle_gamma   90.00
#
_symmetry.space_group_name_H-M   'P 1'
#
loop_
_entity.id
_entity.type
_entity.pdbx_description
1 polymer ?
#
loop_
_entity_poly.entity_id
_entity_poly.type
_entity_poly.pdbx_seq_one_letter_code
_entity_poly.pdbx_strand_id
1 'polypeptide(L)'
;MMKPKSILTLLACISVCCASAQIQKEYINPGPGYTQVVAVNAGTTKTIYVSGQVGEGANLESQLRSSFANLKKQLADAGADFRDVVKMTTYIVKYEEKDLDTFRKIRGEILGDKEMPANTLVGVYSLYKDQYLVELEAVAVIENN
;
A
#
# COMPACT_ATOMS: atom_id res chain seq x y z
N MET A 1 -16.29 6.08 -77.19
CA MET A 1 -16.21 4.82 -76.37
C MET A 1 -15.36 5.12 -75.14
N MET A 2 -15.98 5.51 -74.05
CA MET A 2 -15.31 5.86 -72.80
C MET A 2 -15.15 4.58 -71.95
N LYS A 3 -13.90 4.28 -71.51
CA LYS A 3 -13.61 3.15 -70.61
C LYS A 3 -13.94 3.53 -69.16
N PRO A 4 -14.59 2.69 -68.37
CA PRO A 4 -14.82 2.98 -66.95
C PRO A 4 -13.54 2.87 -66.17
N LYS A 5 -13.26 3.92 -65.32
CA LYS A 5 -12.19 3.90 -64.34
C LYS A 5 -12.69 3.13 -63.08
N SER A 6 -12.09 1.96 -62.84
CA SER A 6 -12.34 1.19 -61.60
C SER A 6 -11.68 1.91 -60.42
N ILE A 7 -12.50 2.39 -59.49
CA ILE A 7 -12.05 2.92 -58.19
C ILE A 7 -11.91 1.70 -57.25
N LEU A 8 -10.66 1.35 -56.92
CA LEU A 8 -10.35 0.32 -55.94
C LEU A 8 -10.39 0.95 -54.55
N THR A 9 -11.48 0.71 -53.80
CA THR A 9 -11.62 1.17 -52.42
C THR A 9 -10.84 0.24 -51.50
N LEU A 10 -9.70 0.72 -50.97
CA LEU A 10 -8.88 0.00 -50.00
C LEU A 10 -9.54 0.10 -48.61
N LEU A 11 -10.18 -0.96 -48.17
CA LEU A 11 -10.77 -1.07 -46.82
C LEU A 11 -9.66 -1.36 -45.82
N ALA A 12 -9.16 -0.36 -45.11
CA ALA A 12 -8.19 -0.53 -44.04
C ALA A 12 -8.89 -1.10 -42.78
N CYS A 13 -8.72 -2.39 -42.52
CA CYS A 13 -9.12 -3.01 -41.23
C CYS A 13 -8.22 -2.48 -40.13
N ILE A 14 -8.70 -1.57 -39.30
CA ILE A 14 -8.04 -1.17 -38.04
C ILE A 14 -8.32 -2.26 -37.03
N SER A 15 -7.39 -3.18 -36.85
CA SER A 15 -7.40 -4.14 -35.73
C SER A 15 -7.14 -3.39 -34.43
N VAL A 16 -8.19 -3.12 -33.65
CA VAL A 16 -8.04 -2.65 -32.28
C VAL A 16 -7.52 -3.83 -31.45
N CYS A 17 -6.21 -3.86 -31.21
CA CYS A 17 -5.63 -4.77 -30.23
C CYS A 17 -6.08 -4.31 -28.85
N CYS A 18 -7.10 -4.96 -28.27
CA CYS A 18 -7.39 -4.86 -26.85
C CYS A 18 -6.19 -5.48 -26.08
N ALA A 19 -5.23 -4.65 -25.68
CA ALA A 19 -4.19 -5.08 -24.76
C ALA A 19 -4.86 -5.41 -23.43
N SER A 20 -5.03 -6.70 -23.13
CA SER A 20 -5.48 -7.16 -21.82
C SER A 20 -4.36 -6.83 -20.83
N ALA A 21 -4.61 -5.94 -19.89
CA ALA A 21 -3.65 -5.60 -18.85
C ALA A 21 -3.39 -6.87 -18.01
N GLN A 22 -2.20 -7.48 -18.19
CA GLN A 22 -1.83 -8.66 -17.44
C GLN A 22 -1.50 -8.26 -16.01
N ILE A 23 -2.15 -8.91 -15.03
CA ILE A 23 -1.83 -8.74 -13.61
C ILE A 23 -0.51 -9.43 -13.30
N GLN A 24 0.44 -8.68 -12.74
CA GLN A 24 1.72 -9.19 -12.26
C GLN A 24 1.87 -8.94 -10.76
N LYS A 25 2.50 -9.87 -10.05
CA LYS A 25 2.77 -9.76 -8.62
C LYS A 25 4.27 -9.72 -8.37
N GLU A 26 4.69 -8.81 -7.51
CA GLU A 26 6.05 -8.71 -7.00
C GLU A 26 6.03 -9.03 -5.51
N TYR A 27 7.00 -9.83 -5.06
CA TYR A 27 7.18 -10.23 -3.67
C TYR A 27 8.47 -9.59 -3.16
N ILE A 28 8.34 -8.57 -2.29
CA ILE A 28 9.45 -7.73 -1.82
C ILE A 28 9.72 -8.07 -0.36
N ASN A 29 10.99 -8.27 -0.01
CA ASN A 29 11.44 -8.66 1.33
C ASN A 29 10.73 -9.93 1.85
N PRO A 30 10.86 -11.09 1.16
CA PRO A 30 10.27 -12.33 1.64
C PRO A 30 10.93 -12.80 2.94
N GLY A 31 10.11 -13.26 3.87
CA GLY A 31 10.51 -13.84 5.15
C GLY A 31 10.07 -15.31 5.27
N PRO A 32 10.38 -15.98 6.39
CA PRO A 32 9.93 -17.34 6.65
C PRO A 32 8.41 -17.39 6.82
N GLY A 33 7.70 -17.90 5.81
CA GLY A 33 6.25 -18.09 5.85
C GLY A 33 5.39 -16.88 5.51
N TYR A 34 5.98 -15.73 5.16
CA TYR A 34 5.25 -14.52 4.75
C TYR A 34 6.14 -13.61 3.87
N THR A 35 5.55 -12.56 3.31
CA THR A 35 6.27 -11.52 2.58
C THR A 35 5.94 -10.16 3.18
N GLN A 36 6.95 -9.31 3.38
CA GLN A 36 6.75 -7.96 3.94
C GLN A 36 5.88 -7.10 3.05
N VAL A 37 6.07 -7.17 1.73
CA VAL A 37 5.29 -6.40 0.77
C VAL A 37 4.94 -7.25 -0.44
N VAL A 38 3.67 -7.24 -0.82
CA VAL A 38 3.22 -7.77 -2.12
C VAL A 38 2.71 -6.60 -2.95
N ALA A 39 3.34 -6.37 -4.10
CA ALA A 39 2.85 -5.40 -5.06
C ALA A 39 2.12 -6.09 -6.21
N VAL A 40 1.01 -5.50 -6.65
CA VAL A 40 0.18 -5.98 -7.76
C VAL A 40 0.17 -4.91 -8.84
N ASN A 41 0.77 -5.22 -9.98
CA ASN A 41 0.78 -4.36 -11.17
C ASN A 41 -0.40 -4.71 -12.07
N ALA A 42 -1.24 -3.73 -12.40
CA ALA A 42 -2.40 -3.87 -13.26
C ALA A 42 -2.52 -2.66 -14.19
N GLY A 43 -2.06 -2.79 -15.43
CA GLY A 43 -1.96 -1.68 -16.37
C GLY A 43 -1.02 -0.60 -15.86
N THR A 44 -1.53 0.64 -15.73
CA THR A 44 -0.79 1.79 -15.23
C THR A 44 -0.85 1.97 -13.71
N THR A 45 -1.39 0.98 -12.99
CA THR A 45 -1.57 1.07 -11.53
C THR A 45 -0.78 -0.02 -10.83
N LYS A 46 -0.05 0.36 -9.78
CA LYS A 46 0.63 -0.54 -8.83
C LYS A 46 0.00 -0.39 -7.46
N THR A 47 -0.64 -1.46 -6.97
CA THR A 47 -1.19 -1.54 -5.61
C THR A 47 -0.21 -2.30 -4.72
N ILE A 48 0.14 -1.71 -3.59
CA ILE A 48 1.18 -2.19 -2.67
C ILE A 48 0.52 -2.57 -1.34
N TYR A 49 0.61 -3.83 -0.96
CA TYR A 49 0.12 -4.37 0.30
C TYR A 49 1.30 -4.58 1.23
N VAL A 50 1.35 -3.83 2.33
CA VAL A 50 2.39 -3.97 3.36
C VAL A 50 1.84 -4.78 4.52
N SER A 51 2.53 -5.88 4.83
CA SER A 51 2.23 -6.72 6.00
C SER A 51 2.39 -5.95 7.30
N GLY A 52 1.82 -6.45 8.38
CA GLY A 52 1.90 -5.85 9.70
C GLY A 52 3.33 -5.53 10.13
N GLN A 53 3.56 -4.27 10.50
CA GLN A 53 4.84 -3.75 10.96
C GLN A 53 4.75 -3.47 12.45
N VAL A 54 5.53 -4.16 13.24
CA VAL A 54 5.74 -3.89 14.66
C VAL A 54 7.00 -3.08 14.85
N GLY A 55 7.17 -2.48 16.02
CA GLY A 55 8.35 -1.68 16.35
C GLY A 55 8.89 -2.00 17.74
N GLU A 56 10.14 -1.68 17.97
CA GLU A 56 10.80 -1.81 19.27
C GLU A 56 10.62 -0.54 20.10
N GLY A 57 10.60 -0.70 21.42
CA GLY A 57 10.50 0.42 22.34
C GLY A 57 9.92 0.02 23.70
N ALA A 58 10.13 0.87 24.70
CA ALA A 58 9.71 0.61 26.08
C ALA A 58 8.22 0.89 26.36
N ASN A 59 7.54 1.60 25.45
CA ASN A 59 6.15 2.02 25.61
C ASN A 59 5.46 2.19 24.26
N LEU A 60 4.14 2.43 24.29
CA LEU A 60 3.33 2.60 23.07
C LEU A 60 3.86 3.71 22.15
N GLU A 61 4.26 4.87 22.68
CA GLU A 61 4.77 5.98 21.87
C GLU A 61 6.03 5.58 21.09
N SER A 62 7.01 5.00 21.78
CA SER A 62 8.27 4.56 21.14
C SER A 62 8.05 3.45 20.12
N GLN A 63 7.16 2.51 20.42
CA GLN A 63 6.83 1.44 19.48
C GLN A 63 6.04 1.94 18.27
N LEU A 64 5.12 2.89 18.43
CA LEU A 64 4.44 3.55 17.30
C LEU A 64 5.44 4.20 16.36
N ARG A 65 6.39 5.00 16.89
CA ARG A 65 7.43 5.64 16.05
C ARG A 65 8.26 4.62 15.30
N SER A 66 8.67 3.55 15.97
CA SER A 66 9.44 2.45 15.37
C SER A 66 8.63 1.69 14.32
N SER A 67 7.35 1.39 14.56
CA SER A 67 6.46 0.74 13.60
C SER A 67 6.24 1.60 12.36
N PHE A 68 6.05 2.91 12.52
CA PHE A 68 5.97 3.84 11.38
C PHE A 68 7.29 3.91 10.59
N ALA A 69 8.44 3.87 11.26
CA ALA A 69 9.74 3.83 10.58
C ALA A 69 9.90 2.54 9.75
N ASN A 70 9.49 1.39 10.30
CA ASN A 70 9.48 0.13 9.58
C ASN A 70 8.52 0.16 8.39
N LEU A 71 7.28 0.67 8.58
CA LEU A 71 6.32 0.84 7.50
C LEU A 71 6.87 1.74 6.38
N LYS A 72 7.49 2.88 6.74
CA LYS A 72 8.15 3.77 5.77
C LYS A 72 9.20 3.05 4.94
N LYS A 73 10.02 2.21 5.58
CA LYS A 73 11.03 1.41 4.90
C LYS A 73 10.40 0.45 3.89
N GLN A 74 9.35 -0.28 4.27
CA GLN A 74 8.70 -1.24 3.39
C GLN A 74 8.03 -0.54 2.19
N LEU A 75 7.41 0.62 2.40
CA LEU A 75 6.85 1.44 1.33
C LEU A 75 7.95 1.88 0.35
N ALA A 76 9.08 2.39 0.87
CA ALA A 76 10.22 2.83 0.05
C ALA A 76 10.82 1.68 -0.77
N ASP A 77 10.96 0.49 -0.18
CA ASP A 77 11.45 -0.72 -0.89
C ASP A 77 10.53 -1.11 -2.06
N ALA A 78 9.25 -0.74 -2.01
CA ALA A 78 8.26 -0.94 -3.07
C ALA A 78 8.11 0.24 -4.04
N GLY A 79 8.86 1.34 -3.82
CA GLY A 79 8.83 2.55 -4.64
C GLY A 79 7.74 3.55 -4.27
N ALA A 80 7.18 3.45 -3.04
CA ALA A 80 6.12 4.32 -2.52
C ALA A 80 6.56 5.10 -1.28
N ASP A 81 5.74 6.05 -0.86
CA ASP A 81 5.88 6.74 0.41
C ASP A 81 4.53 6.89 1.14
N PHE A 82 4.50 7.61 2.27
CA PHE A 82 3.27 7.79 3.03
C PHE A 82 2.15 8.55 2.29
N ARG A 83 2.48 9.37 1.29
CA ARG A 83 1.50 10.11 0.48
C ARG A 83 0.70 9.19 -0.44
N ASP A 84 1.26 8.02 -0.74
CA ASP A 84 0.66 7.02 -1.61
C ASP A 84 -0.27 6.07 -0.83
N VAL A 85 -0.24 6.13 0.52
CA VAL A 85 -1.05 5.24 1.36
C VAL A 85 -2.51 5.65 1.31
N VAL A 86 -3.37 4.73 0.87
CA VAL A 86 -4.82 4.93 0.76
C VAL A 86 -5.59 4.29 1.93
N LYS A 87 -5.01 3.28 2.56
CA LYS A 87 -5.60 2.58 3.72
C LYS A 87 -4.52 2.21 4.72
N MET A 88 -4.85 2.35 6.00
CA MET A 88 -4.04 1.91 7.12
C MET A 88 -4.91 1.22 8.16
N THR A 89 -4.42 0.14 8.77
CA THR A 89 -5.01 -0.47 9.96
C THR A 89 -3.98 -0.46 11.08
N THR A 90 -4.42 -0.10 12.26
CA THR A 90 -3.60 -0.04 13.47
C THR A 90 -4.20 -0.96 14.52
N TYR A 91 -3.40 -1.89 15.02
CA TYR A 91 -3.75 -2.80 16.10
C TYR A 91 -3.00 -2.36 17.36
N ILE A 92 -3.73 -2.10 18.46
CA ILE A 92 -3.14 -1.74 19.77
C ILE A 92 -3.52 -2.80 20.79
N VAL A 93 -2.51 -3.36 21.44
CA VAL A 93 -2.70 -4.38 22.49
C VAL A 93 -3.32 -3.75 23.73
N LYS A 94 -4.42 -4.35 24.23
CA LYS A 94 -5.16 -3.90 25.41
C LYS A 94 -5.51 -2.41 25.36
N TYR A 95 -5.94 -1.96 24.17
CA TYR A 95 -6.27 -0.55 23.90
C TYR A 95 -7.16 0.06 24.98
N GLU A 96 -6.76 1.23 25.44
CA GLU A 96 -7.56 2.12 26.30
C GLU A 96 -7.79 3.47 25.60
N GLU A 97 -8.84 4.19 25.96
CA GLU A 97 -9.20 5.47 25.29
C GLU A 97 -8.05 6.51 25.31
N LYS A 98 -7.25 6.53 26.38
CA LYS A 98 -6.06 7.40 26.47
C LYS A 98 -5.00 7.12 25.38
N ASP A 99 -4.96 5.91 24.82
CA ASP A 99 -4.01 5.53 23.78
C ASP A 99 -4.31 6.21 22.45
N LEU A 100 -5.58 6.64 22.26
CA LEU A 100 -6.01 7.36 21.07
C LEU A 100 -5.26 8.67 20.89
N ASP A 101 -5.04 9.41 21.98
CA ASP A 101 -4.33 10.69 21.93
C ASP A 101 -2.86 10.49 21.56
N THR A 102 -2.20 9.47 22.14
CA THR A 102 -0.84 9.09 21.77
C THR A 102 -0.76 8.71 20.29
N PHE A 103 -1.67 7.86 19.81
CA PHE A 103 -1.73 7.45 18.41
C PHE A 103 -1.94 8.64 17.47
N ARG A 104 -2.92 9.51 17.75
CA ARG A 104 -3.23 10.70 16.93
C ARG A 104 -2.05 11.64 16.84
N LYS A 105 -1.38 11.91 17.97
CA LYS A 105 -0.19 12.76 18.04
C LYS A 105 0.90 12.23 17.13
N ILE A 106 1.32 10.97 17.31
CA ILE A 106 2.42 10.37 16.56
C ILE A 106 2.08 10.26 15.06
N ARG A 107 0.87 9.84 14.73
CA ARG A 107 0.41 9.79 13.34
C ARG A 107 0.44 11.17 12.69
N GLY A 108 -0.06 12.22 13.35
CA GLY A 108 -0.05 13.60 12.84
C GLY A 108 1.37 14.13 12.64
N GLU A 109 2.29 13.85 13.56
CA GLU A 109 3.71 14.24 13.42
C GLU A 109 4.38 13.58 12.20
N ILE A 110 3.99 12.34 11.86
CA ILE A 110 4.64 11.55 10.80
C ILE A 110 3.97 11.75 9.44
N LEU A 111 2.63 11.74 9.38
CA LEU A 111 1.86 11.81 8.13
C LEU A 111 1.41 13.24 7.79
N GLY A 112 1.44 14.15 8.76
CA GLY A 112 0.84 15.49 8.63
C GLY A 112 -0.67 15.46 8.87
N ASP A 113 -1.35 16.59 8.57
CA ASP A 113 -2.77 16.80 8.88
C ASP A 113 -3.67 16.78 7.63
N LYS A 114 -3.07 16.66 6.43
CA LYS A 114 -3.79 16.72 5.16
C LYS A 114 -3.70 15.38 4.44
N GLU A 115 -4.74 15.07 3.66
CA GLU A 115 -4.80 13.90 2.79
C GLU A 115 -4.53 12.58 3.53
N MET A 116 -5.13 12.46 4.72
CA MET A 116 -4.97 11.26 5.56
C MET A 116 -5.60 10.04 4.90
N PRO A 117 -4.92 8.86 4.97
CA PRO A 117 -5.48 7.61 4.48
C PRO A 117 -6.74 7.22 5.26
N ALA A 118 -7.60 6.41 4.63
CA ALA A 118 -8.67 5.73 5.36
C ALA A 118 -8.03 4.88 6.48
N ASN A 119 -8.39 5.13 7.74
CA ASN A 119 -7.77 4.49 8.89
C ASN A 119 -8.78 3.69 9.72
N THR A 120 -8.36 2.53 10.22
CA THR A 120 -9.08 1.73 11.21
C THR A 120 -8.15 1.48 12.39
N LEU A 121 -8.61 1.77 13.62
CA LEU A 121 -7.91 1.44 14.85
C LEU A 121 -8.68 0.33 15.56
N VAL A 122 -7.98 -0.73 15.96
CA VAL A 122 -8.54 -1.92 16.61
C VAL A 122 -7.77 -2.23 17.88
N GLY A 123 -8.48 -2.35 19.00
CA GLY A 123 -7.93 -2.93 20.21
C GLY A 123 -7.88 -4.46 20.08
N VAL A 124 -6.72 -5.05 20.36
CA VAL A 124 -6.52 -6.50 20.35
C VAL A 124 -6.03 -7.00 21.71
N TYR A 125 -6.23 -8.27 21.99
CA TYR A 125 -5.75 -8.88 23.24
C TYR A 125 -4.23 -9.00 23.25
N SER A 126 -3.63 -9.49 22.17
CA SER A 126 -2.19 -9.68 21.99
C SER A 126 -1.82 -9.62 20.52
N LEU A 127 -0.54 -9.38 20.23
CA LEU A 127 0.10 -9.60 18.94
C LEU A 127 0.90 -10.91 19.00
N TYR A 128 1.66 -11.21 17.94
CA TYR A 128 2.38 -12.47 17.81
C TYR A 128 3.54 -12.66 18.82
N LYS A 129 3.94 -11.61 19.54
CA LYS A 129 4.85 -11.66 20.70
C LYS A 129 4.38 -10.69 21.77
N ASP A 130 4.59 -11.05 23.03
CA ASP A 130 4.11 -10.31 24.21
C ASP A 130 4.73 -8.91 24.35
N GLN A 131 5.93 -8.68 23.79
CA GLN A 131 6.61 -7.38 23.86
C GLN A 131 6.02 -6.32 22.94
N TYR A 132 5.27 -6.71 21.92
CA TYR A 132 4.70 -5.76 20.97
C TYR A 132 3.36 -5.21 21.42
N LEU A 133 3.26 -3.89 21.46
CA LEU A 133 2.07 -3.15 21.88
C LEU A 133 1.27 -2.62 20.69
N VAL A 134 1.89 -2.53 19.52
CA VAL A 134 1.24 -1.97 18.33
C VAL A 134 1.76 -2.64 17.05
N GLU A 135 0.86 -2.77 16.08
CA GLU A 135 1.15 -3.21 14.73
C GLU A 135 0.42 -2.32 13.72
N LEU A 136 1.10 -1.98 12.62
CA LEU A 136 0.56 -1.17 11.53
C LEU A 136 0.62 -1.96 10.23
N GLU A 137 -0.48 -1.99 9.48
CA GLU A 137 -0.49 -2.45 8.09
C GLU A 137 -1.00 -1.35 7.16
N ALA A 138 -0.64 -1.40 5.89
CA ALA A 138 -1.05 -0.38 4.94
C ALA A 138 -1.25 -0.93 3.53
N VAL A 139 -2.09 -0.22 2.78
CA VAL A 139 -2.22 -0.35 1.33
C VAL A 139 -1.88 0.99 0.71
N ALA A 140 -0.96 0.99 -0.26
CA ALA A 140 -0.60 2.15 -1.06
C ALA A 140 -0.92 1.91 -2.53
N VAL A 141 -1.12 3.00 -3.28
CA VAL A 141 -1.39 2.97 -4.73
C VAL A 141 -0.55 4.02 -5.42
N ILE A 142 0.21 3.59 -6.42
CA ILE A 142 1.03 4.48 -7.26
C ILE A 142 0.79 4.21 -8.75
N GLU A 143 1.23 5.13 -9.59
CA GLU A 143 1.32 4.89 -11.02
C GLU A 143 2.45 3.89 -11.30
N ASN A 144 2.19 2.95 -12.20
CA ASN A 144 3.17 1.97 -12.66
C ASN A 144 3.83 2.53 -13.94
N ASN A 145 5.04 3.07 -13.79
CA ASN A 145 5.83 3.65 -14.88
C ASN A 145 6.54 2.58 -15.71
#